data_f747fcf22122f53f0d014a1f425b221f
#
_entry.id   f747fcf22122f53f0d014a1f425b221f
#
_cell.length_a   1.000
_cell.length_b   1.000
_cell.length_c   1.000
_cell.angle_alpha   90.00
_cell.angle_beta   90.00
_cell.angle_gamma   90.00
#
_symmetry.space_group_name_H-M   'P 1'
#
loop_
_entity.id
_entity.type
_entity.pdbx_description
1 polymer ?
#
loop_
_entity_poly.entity_id
_entity_poly.type
_entity_poly.pdbx_seq_one_letter_code
_entity_poly.pdbx_strand_id
1 'polypeptide(L)'
;AVLLISGVDGVQGHTQTLWSLLQQYEIPTFLFINKMDQPGANKEALMAELKSRLSEGCIDFSHAQYMENGKSAHDKIEQGEYVGRSDSLIPDTEAMEFWYEELATCQEEALETYLETGSIPKKQIRDMITDRLVFPCYFGSALKMQGIEAFLDGFAEWTEPVQYPPEFSAKVYKISRDEQG
;
A
#
# COMPACT_ATOMS: atom_id res chain seq x y z
N ALA A 1 -6.80 4.49 6.64
CA ALA A 1 -7.65 3.28 6.66
C ALA A 1 -6.98 2.14 5.90
N VAL A 2 -7.43 0.91 6.17
CA VAL A 2 -7.07 -0.27 5.38
C VAL A 2 -8.35 -0.87 4.79
N LEU A 3 -8.44 -0.95 3.48
CA LEU A 3 -9.55 -1.56 2.75
C LEU A 3 -9.14 -2.96 2.28
N LEU A 4 -9.83 -3.99 2.81
CA LEU A 4 -9.60 -5.39 2.42
C LEU A 4 -10.47 -5.76 1.23
N ILE A 5 -9.85 -6.36 0.21
CA ILE A 5 -10.51 -6.84 -1.01
C ILE A 5 -10.16 -8.32 -1.22
N SER A 6 -11.13 -9.12 -1.65
CA SER A 6 -10.87 -10.51 -2.00
C SER A 6 -10.27 -10.61 -3.39
N GLY A 7 -9.13 -11.29 -3.53
CA GLY A 7 -8.46 -11.49 -4.81
C GLY A 7 -9.23 -12.36 -5.81
N VAL A 8 -10.23 -13.11 -5.33
CA VAL A 8 -11.10 -13.94 -6.18
C VAL A 8 -12.34 -13.17 -6.62
N ASP A 9 -12.91 -12.37 -5.69
CA ASP A 9 -14.18 -11.69 -5.92
C ASP A 9 -14.00 -10.27 -6.50
N GLY A 10 -12.80 -9.69 -6.39
CA GLY A 10 -12.49 -8.34 -6.86
C GLY A 10 -13.27 -7.24 -6.12
N VAL A 11 -13.53 -6.13 -6.80
CA VAL A 11 -14.22 -4.96 -6.26
C VAL A 11 -15.73 -5.20 -6.24
N GLN A 12 -16.28 -5.45 -5.07
CA GLN A 12 -17.73 -5.68 -4.84
C GLN A 12 -18.47 -4.36 -4.59
N GLY A 13 -19.82 -4.39 -4.68
CA GLY A 13 -20.66 -3.20 -4.39
C GLY A 13 -20.42 -2.63 -2.99
N HIS A 14 -20.21 -3.49 -1.98
CA HIS A 14 -19.86 -3.03 -0.63
C HIS A 14 -18.51 -2.35 -0.57
N THR A 15 -17.53 -2.83 -1.32
CA THR A 15 -16.20 -2.19 -1.46
C THR A 15 -16.35 -0.77 -2.00
N GLN A 16 -17.16 -0.58 -3.04
CA GLN A 16 -17.42 0.75 -3.62
C GLN A 16 -18.13 1.68 -2.62
N THR A 17 -19.07 1.16 -1.83
CA THR A 17 -19.72 1.96 -0.78
C THR A 17 -18.72 2.43 0.27
N LEU A 18 -17.87 1.54 0.76
CA LEU A 18 -16.80 1.90 1.71
C LEU A 18 -15.80 2.89 1.09
N TRP A 19 -15.41 2.67 -0.17
CA TRP A 19 -14.54 3.57 -0.91
C TRP A 19 -15.10 4.99 -0.99
N SER A 20 -16.40 5.13 -1.35
CA SER A 20 -17.08 6.41 -1.42
C SER A 20 -17.12 7.12 -0.06
N LEU A 21 -17.31 6.38 1.04
CA LEU A 21 -17.24 6.96 2.39
C LEU A 21 -15.83 7.42 2.74
N LEU A 22 -14.80 6.61 2.45
CA LEU A 22 -13.41 6.98 2.67
C LEU A 22 -13.01 8.22 1.84
N GLN A 23 -13.56 8.35 0.64
CA GLN A 23 -13.39 9.52 -0.20
C GLN A 23 -14.10 10.75 0.38
N GLN A 24 -15.35 10.60 0.81
CA GLN A 24 -16.14 11.70 1.38
C GLN A 24 -15.50 12.29 2.65
N TYR A 25 -14.85 11.45 3.45
CA TYR A 25 -14.18 11.85 4.68
C TYR A 25 -12.67 12.10 4.52
N GLU A 26 -12.18 12.11 3.28
CA GLU A 26 -10.77 12.36 2.93
C GLU A 26 -9.77 11.48 3.72
N ILE A 27 -10.14 10.22 3.98
CA ILE A 27 -9.31 9.31 4.78
C ILE A 27 -8.24 8.65 3.90
N PRO A 28 -6.92 8.83 4.16
CA PRO A 28 -5.86 8.10 3.49
C PRO A 28 -6.09 6.60 3.58
N THR A 29 -5.96 5.90 2.45
CA THR A 29 -6.40 4.51 2.34
C THR A 29 -5.35 3.62 1.69
N PHE A 30 -5.03 2.52 2.37
CA PHE A 30 -4.24 1.41 1.86
C PHE A 30 -5.18 0.28 1.45
N LEU A 31 -4.83 -0.46 0.41
CA LEU A 31 -5.58 -1.62 -0.04
C LEU A 31 -4.79 -2.89 0.25
N PHE A 32 -5.43 -3.89 0.86
CA PHE A 32 -4.86 -5.22 1.00
C PHE A 32 -5.73 -6.23 0.26
N ILE A 33 -5.18 -6.78 -0.81
CA ILE A 33 -5.83 -7.78 -1.66
C ILE A 33 -5.51 -9.17 -1.12
N ASN A 34 -6.50 -9.76 -0.44
CA ASN A 34 -6.38 -11.01 0.29
C ASN A 34 -6.80 -12.21 -0.58
N LYS A 35 -6.44 -13.42 -0.17
CA LYS A 35 -6.75 -14.68 -0.83
C LYS A 35 -6.08 -14.86 -2.19
N MET A 36 -4.90 -14.30 -2.38
CA MET A 36 -4.13 -14.45 -3.63
C MET A 36 -3.64 -15.88 -3.87
N ASP A 37 -3.72 -16.75 -2.86
CA ASP A 37 -3.40 -18.18 -2.93
C ASP A 37 -4.52 -19.03 -3.53
N GLN A 38 -5.69 -18.46 -3.78
CA GLN A 38 -6.83 -19.19 -4.30
C GLN A 38 -6.84 -19.23 -5.84
N PRO A 39 -7.31 -20.35 -6.42
CA PRO A 39 -7.48 -20.45 -7.87
C PRO A 39 -8.40 -19.34 -8.41
N GLY A 40 -7.99 -18.69 -9.47
CA GLY A 40 -8.72 -17.58 -10.10
C GLY A 40 -8.29 -16.18 -9.68
N ALA A 41 -7.46 -16.03 -8.63
CA ALA A 41 -6.83 -14.75 -8.35
C ALA A 41 -5.77 -14.42 -9.42
N ASN A 42 -5.88 -13.25 -10.03
CA ASN A 42 -4.95 -12.74 -11.02
C ASN A 42 -4.58 -11.29 -10.68
N LYS A 43 -3.30 -11.05 -10.40
CA LYS A 43 -2.81 -9.75 -9.91
C LYS A 43 -2.99 -8.64 -10.94
N GLU A 44 -2.66 -8.90 -12.20
CA GLU A 44 -2.73 -7.92 -13.28
C GLU A 44 -4.19 -7.50 -13.54
N ALA A 45 -5.09 -8.48 -13.62
CA ALA A 45 -6.52 -8.22 -13.80
C ALA A 45 -7.11 -7.44 -12.62
N LEU A 46 -6.69 -7.77 -11.39
CA LEU A 46 -7.12 -7.06 -10.17
C LEU A 46 -6.60 -5.63 -10.15
N MET A 47 -5.33 -5.38 -10.50
CA MET A 47 -4.81 -4.02 -10.60
C MET A 47 -5.59 -3.18 -11.62
N ALA A 48 -5.88 -3.74 -12.79
CA ALA A 48 -6.69 -3.06 -13.80
C ALA A 48 -8.12 -2.76 -13.26
N GLU A 49 -8.74 -3.70 -12.53
CA GLU A 49 -10.04 -3.49 -11.90
C GLU A 49 -10.00 -2.41 -10.82
N LEU A 50 -8.99 -2.43 -9.93
CA LEU A 50 -8.80 -1.41 -8.89
C LEU A 50 -8.65 -0.01 -9.49
N LYS A 51 -7.80 0.12 -10.52
CA LYS A 51 -7.61 1.40 -11.25
C LYS A 51 -8.92 1.89 -11.86
N SER A 52 -9.63 1.04 -12.58
CA SER A 52 -10.87 1.43 -13.29
C SER A 52 -12.06 1.71 -12.37
N ARG A 53 -12.18 1.02 -11.22
CA ARG A 53 -13.37 1.08 -10.36
C ARG A 53 -13.19 1.92 -9.09
N LEU A 54 -11.97 2.13 -8.65
CA LEU A 54 -11.66 2.92 -7.45
C LEU A 54 -10.88 4.19 -7.80
N SER A 55 -9.65 4.08 -8.26
CA SER A 55 -8.81 5.22 -8.65
C SER A 55 -7.63 4.79 -9.50
N GLU A 56 -7.26 5.58 -10.49
CA GLU A 56 -6.01 5.42 -11.25
C GLU A 56 -4.76 5.49 -10.35
N GLY A 57 -4.84 6.16 -9.20
CA GLY A 57 -3.79 6.21 -8.20
C GLY A 57 -3.59 4.93 -7.38
N CYS A 58 -4.30 3.82 -7.68
CA CYS A 58 -4.00 2.52 -7.11
C CYS A 58 -2.69 1.99 -7.70
N ILE A 59 -1.65 1.86 -6.86
CA ILE A 59 -0.30 1.45 -7.28
C ILE A 59 0.16 0.27 -6.42
N ASP A 60 0.87 -0.67 -7.04
CA ASP A 60 1.42 -1.83 -6.35
C ASP A 60 2.65 -1.44 -5.51
N PHE A 61 2.54 -1.58 -4.20
CA PHE A 61 3.61 -1.32 -3.23
C PHE A 61 4.26 -2.60 -2.68
N SER A 62 3.93 -3.77 -3.22
CA SER A 62 4.46 -5.05 -2.71
C SER A 62 5.99 -5.14 -2.80
N HIS A 63 6.63 -4.34 -3.64
CA HIS A 63 8.08 -4.29 -3.83
C HIS A 63 8.73 -3.04 -3.23
N ALA A 64 7.97 -2.08 -2.75
CA ALA A 64 8.48 -0.78 -2.27
C ALA A 64 9.45 -0.90 -1.07
N GLN A 65 9.30 -1.94 -0.25
CA GLN A 65 10.17 -2.21 0.90
C GLN A 65 11.64 -2.50 0.54
N TYR A 66 11.91 -2.90 -0.72
CA TYR A 66 13.29 -3.18 -1.17
C TYR A 66 14.05 -1.91 -1.56
N MET A 67 13.41 -0.76 -1.51
CA MET A 67 13.98 0.53 -1.93
C MET A 67 14.76 1.26 -0.82
N GLU A 68 14.64 0.80 0.45
CA GLU A 68 15.08 1.61 1.60
C GLU A 68 16.57 1.73 1.81
N ASN A 69 17.38 0.84 1.28
CA ASN A 69 18.74 0.77 1.78
C ASN A 69 19.85 1.14 0.78
N GLY A 70 19.56 1.41 -0.49
CA GLY A 70 20.64 1.52 -1.49
C GLY A 70 21.58 0.29 -1.44
N LYS A 71 21.31 -0.62 -0.52
CA LYS A 71 21.94 -1.91 -0.34
C LYS A 71 21.05 -2.93 -1.03
N SER A 72 21.48 -3.33 -2.19
CA SER A 72 20.93 -4.47 -2.93
C SER A 72 20.70 -5.64 -1.95
N ALA A 73 19.66 -6.43 -2.20
CA ALA A 73 19.50 -7.74 -1.54
C ALA A 73 20.79 -8.57 -1.62
N HIS A 74 21.66 -8.28 -2.57
CA HIS A 74 23.01 -8.80 -2.73
C HIS A 74 23.89 -8.52 -1.52
N ASP A 75 23.83 -7.31 -0.91
CA ASP A 75 24.65 -6.96 0.25
C ASP A 75 24.21 -7.67 1.54
N LYS A 76 22.92 -8.03 1.64
CA LYS A 76 22.38 -8.83 2.76
C LYS A 76 22.79 -10.30 2.66
N ILE A 77 22.84 -10.85 1.44
CA ILE A 77 23.30 -12.21 1.17
C ILE A 77 24.80 -12.34 1.53
N GLU A 78 25.62 -11.35 1.21
CA GLU A 78 27.05 -11.35 1.59
C GLU A 78 27.30 -11.25 3.09
N GLN A 79 26.34 -10.69 3.86
CA GLN A 79 26.41 -10.62 5.33
C GLN A 79 25.81 -11.82 6.05
N GLY A 80 25.34 -12.84 5.32
CA GLY A 80 24.83 -14.11 5.89
C GLY A 80 23.45 -13.99 6.55
N GLU A 81 22.73 -12.90 6.31
CA GLU A 81 21.34 -12.79 6.75
C GLU A 81 20.42 -13.66 5.89
N TYR A 82 19.62 -14.48 6.54
CA TYR A 82 18.71 -15.44 5.91
C TYR A 82 17.56 -14.71 5.23
N VAL A 83 17.69 -14.45 3.94
CA VAL A 83 16.56 -14.00 3.11
C VAL A 83 15.79 -15.25 2.70
N GLY A 84 14.56 -15.40 3.21
CA GLY A 84 13.70 -16.53 2.88
C GLY A 84 13.55 -16.70 1.37
N ARG A 85 13.67 -17.95 0.91
CA ARG A 85 13.63 -18.34 -0.51
C ARG A 85 12.38 -17.81 -1.22
N SER A 86 12.55 -16.78 -2.02
CA SER A 86 11.71 -16.50 -3.18
C SER A 86 12.66 -16.07 -4.31
N ASP A 87 12.69 -16.85 -5.38
CA ASP A 87 13.61 -16.75 -6.51
C ASP A 87 13.44 -15.50 -7.40
N SER A 88 12.86 -14.41 -6.89
CA SER A 88 12.62 -13.17 -7.65
C SER A 88 12.65 -11.89 -6.78
N LEU A 89 13.59 -11.78 -5.85
CA LEU A 89 13.60 -10.73 -4.81
C LEU A 89 14.57 -9.57 -5.02
N ILE A 90 15.15 -9.42 -6.21
CA ILE A 90 15.83 -8.19 -6.59
C ILE A 90 14.82 -7.43 -7.43
N PRO A 91 14.35 -6.24 -7.00
CA PRO A 91 13.61 -5.39 -7.92
C PRO A 91 14.53 -5.15 -9.12
N ASP A 92 14.11 -5.63 -10.28
CA ASP A 92 14.76 -5.27 -11.51
C ASP A 92 14.76 -3.75 -11.61
N THR A 93 15.86 -3.16 -12.04
CA THR A 93 15.94 -1.71 -12.23
C THR A 93 14.75 -1.21 -13.06
N GLU A 94 14.33 -2.00 -14.06
CA GLU A 94 13.16 -1.74 -14.88
C GLU A 94 11.84 -1.73 -14.06
N ALA A 95 11.69 -2.61 -13.07
CA ALA A 95 10.50 -2.63 -12.22
C ALA A 95 10.43 -1.41 -11.29
N MET A 96 11.59 -0.91 -10.84
CA MET A 96 11.66 0.32 -10.05
C MET A 96 11.37 1.56 -10.88
N GLU A 97 11.92 1.66 -12.08
CA GLU A 97 11.65 2.74 -13.02
C GLU A 97 10.15 2.80 -13.33
N PHE A 98 9.54 1.67 -13.65
CA PHE A 98 8.11 1.57 -13.90
C PHE A 98 7.26 2.03 -12.70
N TRP A 99 7.66 1.66 -11.47
CA TRP A 99 6.96 2.07 -10.26
C TRP A 99 7.02 3.59 -10.02
N TYR A 100 8.19 4.21 -10.26
CA TYR A 100 8.32 5.67 -10.19
C TYR A 100 7.53 6.37 -11.30
N GLU A 101 7.48 5.80 -12.49
CA GLU A 101 6.65 6.31 -13.58
C GLU A 101 5.17 6.30 -13.23
N GLU A 102 4.66 5.20 -12.65
CA GLU A 102 3.28 5.15 -12.17
C GLU A 102 2.99 6.22 -11.09
N LEU A 103 3.89 6.39 -10.13
CA LEU A 103 3.77 7.44 -9.10
C LEU A 103 3.78 8.85 -9.72
N ALA A 104 4.69 9.09 -10.65
CA ALA A 104 4.85 10.38 -11.31
C ALA A 104 3.58 10.79 -12.06
N THR A 105 2.84 9.84 -12.64
CA THR A 105 1.57 10.14 -13.33
C THR A 105 0.45 10.62 -12.40
N CYS A 106 0.57 10.42 -11.08
CA CYS A 106 -0.46 10.79 -10.12
C CYS A 106 -0.43 12.28 -9.71
N GLN A 107 0.69 12.98 -9.95
CA GLN A 107 0.84 14.38 -9.56
C GLN A 107 1.87 15.08 -10.47
N GLU A 108 1.56 16.28 -10.94
CA GLU A 108 2.43 17.07 -11.84
C GLU A 108 3.79 17.38 -11.20
N GLU A 109 3.82 17.78 -9.93
CA GLU A 109 5.06 18.04 -9.18
C GLU A 109 5.91 16.77 -9.02
N ALA A 110 5.28 15.60 -8.86
CA ALA A 110 5.99 14.33 -8.78
C ALA A 110 6.61 13.95 -10.14
N LEU A 111 5.91 14.26 -11.23
CA LEU A 111 6.42 14.06 -12.59
C LEU A 111 7.64 14.94 -12.86
N GLU A 112 7.58 16.23 -12.51
CA GLU A 112 8.71 17.14 -12.64
C GLU A 112 9.92 16.63 -11.85
N THR A 113 9.71 16.25 -10.57
CA THR A 113 10.76 15.71 -9.70
C THR A 113 11.39 14.46 -10.30
N TYR A 114 10.57 13.53 -10.81
CA TYR A 114 11.05 12.29 -11.44
C TYR A 114 11.86 12.57 -12.71
N LEU A 115 11.41 13.48 -13.57
CA LEU A 115 12.14 13.84 -14.80
C LEU A 115 13.48 14.50 -14.51
N GLU A 116 13.60 15.25 -13.41
CA GLU A 116 14.86 15.91 -13.04
C GLU A 116 15.86 14.98 -12.34
N THR A 117 15.36 14.07 -11.46
CA THR A 117 16.21 13.30 -10.54
C THR A 117 16.21 11.79 -10.78
N GLY A 118 15.29 11.27 -11.59
CA GLY A 118 15.08 9.83 -11.80
C GLY A 118 14.43 9.11 -10.61
N SER A 119 13.94 9.84 -9.59
CA SER A 119 13.32 9.27 -8.41
C SER A 119 12.36 10.26 -7.74
N ILE A 120 11.47 9.76 -6.88
CA ILE A 120 10.56 10.59 -6.10
C ILE A 120 10.91 10.43 -4.61
N PRO A 121 11.17 11.53 -3.86
CA PRO A 121 11.51 11.46 -2.44
C PRO A 121 10.39 10.81 -1.62
N LYS A 122 10.74 9.98 -0.62
CA LYS A 122 9.79 9.31 0.27
C LYS A 122 8.77 10.26 0.91
N LYS A 123 9.23 11.44 1.30
CA LYS A 123 8.33 12.46 1.87
C LYS A 123 7.23 12.84 0.88
N GLN A 124 7.58 13.08 -0.37
CA GLN A 124 6.62 13.44 -1.40
C GLN A 124 5.61 12.29 -1.65
N ILE A 125 6.08 11.04 -1.66
CA ILE A 125 5.19 9.87 -1.78
C ILE A 125 4.21 9.79 -0.60
N ARG A 126 4.69 10.03 0.64
CA ARG A 126 3.81 10.09 1.84
C ARG A 126 2.77 11.21 1.74
N ASP A 127 3.19 12.38 1.28
CA ASP A 127 2.29 13.51 1.06
C ASP A 127 1.20 13.12 0.02
N MET A 128 1.59 12.49 -1.11
CA MET A 128 0.66 12.00 -2.12
C MET A 128 -0.34 10.96 -1.57
N ILE A 129 0.10 10.07 -0.67
CA ILE A 129 -0.79 9.09 0.00
C ILE A 129 -1.74 9.81 0.96
N THR A 130 -1.25 10.79 1.70
CA THR A 130 -2.04 11.59 2.65
C THR A 130 -3.09 12.40 1.91
N ASP A 131 -2.74 13.00 0.77
CA ASP A 131 -3.62 13.80 -0.08
C ASP A 131 -4.54 12.94 -0.97
N ARG A 132 -4.48 11.59 -0.82
CA ARG A 132 -5.30 10.64 -1.56
C ARG A 132 -5.10 10.67 -3.08
N LEU A 133 -3.92 11.01 -3.53
CA LEU A 133 -3.50 10.90 -4.92
C LEU A 133 -2.99 9.48 -5.23
N VAL A 134 -2.35 8.84 -4.24
CA VAL A 134 -1.81 7.49 -4.33
C VAL A 134 -2.45 6.59 -3.27
N PHE A 135 -2.80 5.37 -3.67
CA PHE A 135 -3.38 4.33 -2.83
C PHE A 135 -2.52 3.08 -2.88
N PRO A 136 -1.66 2.85 -1.87
CA PRO A 136 -0.79 1.68 -1.84
C PRO A 136 -1.58 0.38 -1.83
N CYS A 137 -1.31 -0.50 -2.81
CA CYS A 137 -1.91 -1.82 -2.95
C CYS A 137 -0.90 -2.89 -2.56
N TYR A 138 -1.32 -3.83 -1.72
CA TYR A 138 -0.54 -4.99 -1.30
C TYR A 138 -1.33 -6.26 -1.57
N PHE A 139 -0.62 -7.31 -1.96
CA PHE A 139 -1.21 -8.59 -2.35
C PHE A 139 -0.72 -9.70 -1.44
N GLY A 140 -1.63 -10.56 -0.99
CA GLY A 140 -1.23 -11.64 -0.10
C GLY A 140 -2.33 -12.65 0.23
N SER A 141 -1.99 -13.54 1.16
CA SER A 141 -2.92 -14.49 1.76
C SER A 141 -2.78 -14.44 3.28
N ALA A 142 -3.76 -13.87 3.96
CA ALA A 142 -3.74 -13.78 5.41
C ALA A 142 -3.73 -15.16 6.08
N LEU A 143 -4.44 -16.14 5.49
CA LEU A 143 -4.45 -17.52 6.00
C LEU A 143 -3.07 -18.18 5.95
N LYS A 144 -2.26 -17.87 4.94
CA LYS A 144 -0.90 -18.39 4.77
C LYS A 144 0.18 -17.46 5.29
N MET A 145 -0.19 -16.33 5.87
CA MET A 145 0.72 -15.27 6.33
C MET A 145 1.62 -14.70 5.22
N GLN A 146 1.23 -14.85 3.95
CA GLN A 146 1.97 -14.34 2.80
C GLN A 146 1.60 -12.87 2.54
N GLY A 147 2.62 -12.02 2.37
CA GLY A 147 2.46 -10.58 2.09
C GLY A 147 2.01 -9.73 3.28
N ILE A 148 1.78 -10.34 4.46
CA ILE A 148 1.35 -9.61 5.67
C ILE A 148 2.48 -8.77 6.24
N GLU A 149 3.67 -9.33 6.35
CA GLU A 149 4.85 -8.63 6.86
C GLU A 149 5.18 -7.43 5.96
N ALA A 150 5.27 -7.65 4.65
CA ALA A 150 5.49 -6.59 3.67
C ALA A 150 4.43 -5.46 3.76
N PHE A 151 3.17 -5.83 3.99
CA PHE A 151 2.10 -4.86 4.18
C PHE A 151 2.28 -4.05 5.47
N LEU A 152 2.60 -4.71 6.59
CA LEU A 152 2.76 -4.03 7.89
C LEU A 152 3.97 -3.09 7.88
N ASP A 153 5.09 -3.54 7.32
CA ASP A 153 6.30 -2.73 7.17
C ASP A 153 6.03 -1.51 6.28
N GLY A 154 5.42 -1.73 5.11
CA GLY A 154 5.05 -0.63 4.24
C GLY A 154 4.00 0.29 4.84
N PHE A 155 3.03 -0.24 5.60
CA PHE A 155 2.07 0.59 6.31
C PHE A 155 2.76 1.48 7.34
N ALA A 156 3.73 0.95 8.10
CA ALA A 156 4.51 1.72 9.08
C ALA A 156 5.42 2.75 8.39
N GLU A 157 6.00 2.39 7.24
CA GLU A 157 6.88 3.27 6.49
C GLU A 157 6.16 4.45 5.83
N TRP A 158 5.02 4.17 5.19
CA TRP A 158 4.29 5.15 4.39
C TRP A 158 3.25 5.96 5.18
N THR A 159 3.11 5.73 6.50
CA THR A 159 2.26 6.54 7.37
C THR A 159 3.08 7.35 8.36
N GLU A 160 2.64 8.56 8.64
CA GLU A 160 3.20 9.35 9.72
C GLU A 160 2.36 9.18 10.99
N PRO A 161 2.99 9.03 12.18
CA PRO A 161 2.26 8.97 13.42
C PRO A 161 1.55 10.31 13.68
N VAL A 162 0.26 10.24 14.00
CA VAL A 162 -0.51 11.42 14.35
C VAL A 162 0.05 12.02 15.64
N GLN A 163 0.49 13.27 15.58
CA GLN A 163 0.90 14.00 16.76
C GLN A 163 -0.34 14.55 17.48
N TYR A 164 -0.59 14.04 18.67
CA TYR A 164 -1.66 14.54 19.52
C TYR A 164 -1.13 15.61 20.49
N PRO A 165 -1.94 16.64 20.81
CA PRO A 165 -1.57 17.59 21.85
C PRO A 165 -1.36 16.85 23.19
N PRO A 166 -0.50 17.38 24.09
CA PRO A 166 -0.19 16.72 25.37
C PRO A 166 -1.40 16.66 26.33
N GLU A 167 -2.43 17.44 26.07
CA GLU A 167 -3.66 17.42 26.84
C GLU A 167 -4.52 16.21 26.50
N PHE A 168 -5.04 15.53 27.52
CA PHE A 168 -5.94 14.40 27.33
C PHE A 168 -7.19 14.82 26.57
N SER A 169 -7.48 14.17 25.46
CA SER A 169 -8.73 14.31 24.72
C SER A 169 -9.23 12.95 24.24
N ALA A 170 -10.54 12.76 24.25
CA ALA A 170 -11.15 11.53 23.78
C ALA A 170 -12.50 11.82 23.11
N LYS A 171 -12.80 11.04 22.05
CA LYS A 171 -14.10 11.06 21.39
C LYS A 171 -14.77 9.68 21.56
N VAL A 172 -15.95 9.67 22.19
CA VAL A 172 -16.75 8.45 22.30
C VAL A 172 -17.33 8.13 20.93
N TYR A 173 -16.95 7.00 20.35
CA TYR A 173 -17.43 6.54 19.03
C TYR A 173 -18.45 5.39 19.13
N LYS A 174 -18.49 4.69 20.29
CA LYS A 174 -19.43 3.59 20.52
C LYS A 174 -19.67 3.43 22.03
N ILE A 175 -20.91 3.20 22.40
CA ILE A 175 -21.32 2.79 23.75
C ILE A 175 -21.89 1.38 23.62
N SER A 176 -21.38 0.44 24.41
CA SER A 176 -21.95 -0.91 24.53
C SER A 176 -22.27 -1.16 26.01
N ARG A 177 -23.33 -1.94 26.26
CA ARG A 177 -23.66 -2.44 27.60
C ARG A 177 -23.09 -3.83 27.75
N ASP A 178 -22.59 -4.14 28.92
CA ASP A 178 -22.21 -5.50 29.28
C ASP A 178 -23.46 -6.33 29.69
N GLU A 179 -23.27 -7.60 30.00
CA GLU A 179 -24.37 -8.48 30.41
C GLU A 179 -25.02 -8.11 31.76
N GLN A 180 -24.44 -7.15 32.46
CA GLN A 180 -24.96 -6.68 33.75
C GLN A 180 -25.73 -5.34 33.65
N GLY A 181 -25.82 -4.76 32.43
CA GLY A 181 -26.55 -3.55 32.10
C GLY A 181 -25.81 -2.27 32.38
#